data_a01ac91cd28e84721eb29881a6a7fd7e
#
_entry.id   a01ac91cd28e84721eb29881a6a7fd7e
#
_cell.length_a   1.000
_cell.length_b   1.000
_cell.length_c   1.000
_cell.angle_alpha   90.00
_cell.angle_beta   90.00
_cell.angle_gamma   90.00
#
_symmetry.space_group_name_H-M   'P 1'
#
loop_
_entity.id
_entity.type
_entity.pdbx_description
1 polymer ?
#
loop_
_entity_poly.entity_id
_entity_poly.type
_entity_poly.pdbx_seq_one_letter_code
_entity_poly.pdbx_strand_id
1 'polypeptide(L)'
;MDTQELYKIFGQRLEDALKSKENFKGRNQIKFIEIEDGTCDFHYRGQDFCVEWWTYEKEQCLECSFYCHEVQTTEIDFNFESFDYSLDLEQMETEEDIDSNIYEIVDGIKNCYIASNVNKILNMAEKMARAIEDLDGYEGDNKFMLQQALRHYDVID
;
A
#
# COMPACT_ATOMS: atom_id res chain seq x y z
N MET A 1 -29.23 -8.53 12.19
CA MET A 1 -29.24 -7.48 11.14
C MET A 1 -29.19 -8.17 9.81
N ASP A 2 -29.85 -7.64 8.80
CA ASP A 2 -29.81 -8.21 7.44
C ASP A 2 -28.42 -7.97 6.83
N THR A 3 -27.85 -8.99 6.16
CA THR A 3 -26.54 -8.89 5.49
C THR A 3 -26.49 -7.77 4.44
N GLN A 4 -27.60 -7.47 3.78
CA GLN A 4 -27.71 -6.35 2.83
C GLN A 4 -27.64 -4.99 3.53
N GLU A 5 -28.08 -4.91 4.76
CA GLU A 5 -27.97 -3.72 5.58
C GLU A 5 -26.51 -3.53 6.05
N LEU A 6 -25.87 -4.59 6.54
CA LEU A 6 -24.44 -4.60 6.88
C LEU A 6 -23.57 -4.18 5.69
N TYR A 7 -23.87 -4.68 4.48
CA TYR A 7 -23.16 -4.34 3.26
C TYR A 7 -23.17 -2.83 2.97
N LYS A 8 -24.34 -2.19 3.12
CA LYS A 8 -24.47 -0.75 2.91
C LYS A 8 -23.78 0.06 4.01
N ILE A 9 -23.93 -0.38 5.26
CA ILE A 9 -23.31 0.28 6.42
C ILE A 9 -21.79 0.23 6.29
N PHE A 10 -21.22 -0.90 5.90
CA PHE A 10 -19.77 -1.04 5.69
C PHE A 10 -19.26 -0.04 4.67
N GLY A 11 -19.85 0.01 3.47
CA GLY A 11 -19.44 0.93 2.42
C GLY A 11 -19.48 2.40 2.87
N GLN A 12 -20.56 2.80 3.56
CA GLN A 12 -20.69 4.16 4.08
C GLN A 12 -19.66 4.48 5.16
N ARG A 13 -19.46 3.59 6.12
CA ARG A 13 -18.47 3.79 7.20
C ARG A 13 -17.04 3.80 6.68
N LEU A 14 -16.74 2.95 5.70
CA LEU A 14 -15.44 2.95 5.03
C LEU A 14 -15.18 4.29 4.36
N GLU A 15 -16.15 4.81 3.59
CA GLU A 15 -16.03 6.11 2.93
C GLU A 15 -15.81 7.24 3.96
N ASP A 16 -16.60 7.25 5.02
CA ASP A 16 -16.48 8.25 6.09
C ASP A 16 -15.13 8.17 6.78
N ALA A 17 -14.61 6.97 7.04
CA ALA A 17 -13.31 6.76 7.66
C ALA A 17 -12.16 7.23 6.75
N LEU A 18 -12.23 6.96 5.44
CA LEU A 18 -11.23 7.39 4.47
C LEU A 18 -11.22 8.92 4.26
N LYS A 19 -12.37 9.56 4.35
CA LYS A 19 -12.52 11.02 4.26
C LYS A 19 -12.28 11.75 5.57
N SER A 20 -12.17 11.03 6.69
CA SER A 20 -12.00 11.61 8.02
C SER A 20 -10.66 12.34 8.17
N LYS A 21 -10.76 13.64 8.54
CA LYS A 21 -9.58 14.46 8.85
C LYS A 21 -8.89 14.07 10.16
N GLU A 22 -9.55 13.30 11.01
CA GLU A 22 -8.96 12.76 12.22
C GLU A 22 -8.05 11.56 11.89
N ASN A 23 -8.50 10.71 10.96
CA ASN A 23 -7.72 9.56 10.51
C ASN A 23 -6.56 9.99 9.60
N PHE A 24 -6.81 10.88 8.63
CA PHE A 24 -5.84 11.28 7.61
C PHE A 24 -5.71 12.81 7.54
N LYS A 25 -4.65 13.34 8.16
CA LYS A 25 -4.44 14.79 8.35
C LYS A 25 -3.58 15.44 7.28
N GLY A 26 -3.93 16.66 6.90
CA GLY A 26 -3.09 17.55 6.10
C GLY A 26 -2.68 17.00 4.74
N ARG A 27 -1.38 16.91 4.49
CA ARG A 27 -0.82 16.36 3.23
C ARG A 27 -1.00 14.87 3.08
N ASN A 28 -1.39 14.19 4.14
CA ASN A 28 -1.60 12.74 4.21
C ASN A 28 -3.09 12.39 4.08
N GLN A 29 -3.79 13.06 3.20
CA GLN A 29 -5.18 12.74 2.89
C GLN A 29 -5.25 11.61 1.86
N ILE A 30 -6.28 10.79 1.99
CA ILE A 30 -6.66 9.84 0.95
C ILE A 30 -7.12 10.62 -0.29
N LYS A 31 -6.70 10.16 -1.46
CA LYS A 31 -7.04 10.75 -2.75
C LYS A 31 -7.68 9.71 -3.67
N PHE A 32 -8.43 10.18 -4.67
CA PHE A 32 -9.01 9.34 -5.71
C PHE A 32 -9.85 8.19 -5.14
N ILE A 33 -10.77 8.52 -4.21
CA ILE A 33 -11.67 7.51 -3.65
C ILE A 33 -12.75 7.22 -4.69
N GLU A 34 -12.72 6.01 -5.23
CA GLU A 34 -13.75 5.48 -6.11
C GLU A 34 -14.45 4.32 -5.41
N ILE A 35 -15.76 4.48 -5.17
CA ILE A 35 -16.59 3.46 -4.55
C ILE A 35 -17.61 3.00 -5.57
N GLU A 36 -17.52 1.74 -5.92
CA GLU A 36 -18.48 1.02 -6.72
C GLU A 36 -19.12 -0.09 -5.88
N ASP A 37 -20.00 -0.87 -6.45
CA ASP A 37 -20.73 -1.93 -5.74
C ASP A 37 -19.77 -2.99 -5.17
N GLY A 38 -19.50 -2.93 -3.87
CA GLY A 38 -18.63 -3.86 -3.16
C GLY A 38 -17.14 -3.61 -3.29
N THR A 39 -16.71 -2.49 -3.86
CA THR A 39 -15.30 -2.19 -4.07
C THR A 39 -15.01 -0.73 -3.77
N CYS A 40 -13.87 -0.46 -3.14
CA CYS A 40 -13.36 0.88 -2.90
C CYS A 40 -11.88 0.93 -3.27
N ASP A 41 -11.58 1.69 -4.32
CA ASP A 41 -10.22 1.97 -4.74
C ASP A 41 -9.80 3.38 -4.28
N PHE A 42 -8.60 3.51 -3.77
CA PHE A 42 -8.09 4.80 -3.29
C PHE A 42 -6.58 4.86 -3.31
N HIS A 43 -6.06 6.08 -3.18
CA HIS A 43 -4.63 6.37 -3.22
C HIS A 43 -4.18 7.07 -1.93
N TYR A 44 -3.08 6.61 -1.36
CA TYR A 44 -2.48 7.19 -0.18
C TYR A 44 -0.96 7.15 -0.25
N ARG A 45 -0.32 8.33 -0.19
CA ARG A 45 1.14 8.50 -0.15
C ARG A 45 1.90 7.75 -1.26
N GLY A 46 1.38 7.79 -2.48
CA GLY A 46 2.05 7.20 -3.63
C GLY A 46 1.74 5.72 -3.85
N GLN A 47 0.77 5.16 -3.11
CA GLN A 47 0.35 3.77 -3.24
C GLN A 47 -1.14 3.67 -3.51
N ASP A 48 -1.52 2.65 -4.28
CA ASP A 48 -2.90 2.32 -4.59
C ASP A 48 -3.36 1.19 -3.68
N PHE A 49 -4.55 1.36 -3.12
CA PHE A 49 -5.19 0.42 -2.23
C PHE A 49 -6.56 0.03 -2.76
N CYS A 50 -6.98 -1.16 -2.40
CA CYS A 50 -8.31 -1.65 -2.68
C CYS A 50 -8.90 -2.31 -1.43
N VAL A 51 -10.19 -2.03 -1.19
CA VAL A 51 -11.02 -2.76 -0.24
C VAL A 51 -12.18 -3.36 -1.01
N GLU A 52 -12.37 -4.65 -0.90
CA GLU A 52 -13.50 -5.36 -1.47
C GLU A 52 -14.35 -5.94 -0.35
N TRP A 53 -15.68 -5.90 -0.47
CA TRP A 53 -16.58 -6.53 0.48
C TRP A 53 -17.77 -7.19 -0.20
N TRP A 54 -18.21 -8.29 0.37
CA TRP A 54 -19.29 -9.11 -0.19
C TRP A 54 -20.09 -9.79 0.91
N THR A 55 -21.34 -10.14 0.59
CA THR A 55 -22.19 -10.92 1.48
C THR A 55 -21.96 -12.40 1.28
N TYR A 56 -21.84 -13.13 2.38
CA TYR A 56 -21.80 -14.58 2.35
C TYR A 56 -23.14 -15.14 2.84
N GLU A 57 -24.06 -15.35 1.90
CA GLU A 57 -25.47 -15.65 2.20
C GLU A 57 -25.69 -16.92 3.04
N LYS A 58 -24.82 -17.93 2.88
CA LYS A 58 -24.93 -19.19 3.64
C LYS A 58 -24.64 -19.01 5.12
N GLU A 59 -23.77 -18.09 5.47
CA GLU A 59 -23.32 -17.84 6.84
C GLU A 59 -23.93 -16.57 7.43
N GLN A 60 -24.74 -15.86 6.65
CA GLN A 60 -25.39 -14.60 7.06
C GLN A 60 -24.39 -13.55 7.58
N CYS A 61 -23.23 -13.51 7.02
CA CYS A 61 -22.18 -12.58 7.36
C CYS A 61 -21.70 -11.74 6.17
N LEU A 62 -20.99 -10.68 6.46
CA LEU A 62 -20.25 -9.86 5.50
C LEU A 62 -18.76 -10.22 5.63
N GLU A 63 -18.12 -10.36 4.51
CA GLU A 63 -16.67 -10.52 4.42
C GLU A 63 -16.06 -9.33 3.68
N CYS A 64 -14.81 -9.02 3.99
CA CYS A 64 -14.05 -8.03 3.24
C CYS A 64 -12.59 -8.44 3.10
N SER A 65 -11.94 -7.87 2.11
CA SER A 65 -10.50 -7.95 1.92
C SER A 65 -9.90 -6.57 1.72
N PHE A 66 -8.71 -6.39 2.21
CA PHE A 66 -7.91 -5.18 2.03
C PHE A 66 -6.54 -5.56 1.50
N TYR A 67 -6.13 -4.88 0.44
CA TYR A 67 -4.78 -5.06 -0.09
C TYR A 67 -4.22 -3.77 -0.69
N CYS A 68 -2.91 -3.66 -0.68
CA CYS A 68 -2.16 -2.62 -1.34
C CYS A 68 -1.65 -3.17 -2.67
N HIS A 69 -1.92 -2.45 -3.76
CA HIS A 69 -1.34 -2.78 -5.05
C HIS A 69 0.16 -2.55 -5.01
N GLU A 70 0.87 -3.50 -5.56
CA GLU A 70 2.31 -3.51 -5.63
C GLU A 70 2.87 -2.26 -6.31
N VAL A 71 3.84 -1.62 -5.68
CA VAL A 71 4.70 -0.68 -6.38
C VAL A 71 5.69 -1.52 -7.17
N GLN A 72 5.51 -1.63 -8.48
CA GLN A 72 6.48 -2.28 -9.35
C GLN A 72 7.84 -1.60 -9.19
N THR A 73 8.75 -2.29 -8.55
CA THR A 73 10.15 -1.94 -8.57
C THR A 73 10.72 -2.49 -9.87
N THR A 74 11.18 -1.59 -10.72
CA THR A 74 11.60 -1.87 -12.08
C THR A 74 12.90 -2.68 -12.17
N GLU A 75 12.95 -3.59 -13.15
CA GLU A 75 14.05 -3.91 -14.05
C GLU A 75 15.31 -4.62 -13.54
N ILE A 76 15.62 -4.75 -12.28
CA ILE A 76 16.71 -5.60 -11.82
C ILE A 76 16.15 -6.86 -11.18
N ASP A 77 16.61 -7.97 -11.71
CA ASP A 77 16.36 -9.33 -11.25
C ASP A 77 17.09 -9.62 -9.93
N PHE A 78 16.95 -8.74 -8.94
CA PHE A 78 17.11 -9.16 -7.57
C PHE A 78 15.83 -9.91 -7.25
N ASN A 79 15.90 -11.17 -6.85
CA ASN A 79 14.80 -11.98 -6.33
C ASN A 79 14.17 -11.35 -5.06
N PHE A 80 13.79 -10.10 -5.14
CA PHE A 80 12.91 -9.48 -4.15
C PHE A 80 11.50 -9.87 -4.55
N GLU A 81 10.90 -10.72 -3.76
CA GLU A 81 9.48 -11.02 -3.85
C GLU A 81 8.71 -9.69 -3.78
N SER A 82 7.76 -9.53 -4.67
CA SER A 82 6.82 -8.43 -4.61
C SER A 82 6.19 -8.37 -3.21
N PHE A 83 6.18 -7.19 -2.61
CA PHE A 83 5.61 -7.03 -1.29
C PHE A 83 4.14 -6.70 -1.41
N ASP A 84 3.30 -7.72 -1.29
CA ASP A 84 1.87 -7.57 -1.16
C ASP A 84 1.52 -7.39 0.32
N TYR A 85 0.91 -6.28 0.65
CA TYR A 85 0.39 -6.04 1.99
C TYR A 85 -1.10 -6.33 2.02
N SER A 86 -1.49 -7.33 2.78
CA SER A 86 -2.88 -7.70 3.03
C SER A 86 -3.15 -7.80 4.53
N LEU A 87 -4.40 -7.65 4.91
CA LEU A 87 -4.89 -7.83 6.26
C LEU A 87 -5.79 -9.05 6.33
N ASP A 88 -5.64 -9.84 7.39
CA ASP A 88 -6.63 -10.84 7.78
C ASP A 88 -7.76 -10.11 8.55
N LEU A 89 -8.88 -9.91 7.85
CA LEU A 89 -10.06 -9.26 8.39
C LEU A 89 -11.09 -10.29 8.80
N GLU A 90 -11.76 -10.02 9.91
CA GLU A 90 -12.76 -10.94 10.47
C GLU A 90 -14.10 -10.85 9.74
N GLN A 91 -14.89 -11.92 9.79
CA GLN A 91 -16.27 -11.91 9.32
C GLN A 91 -17.11 -10.95 10.18
N MET A 92 -18.05 -10.25 9.55
CA MET A 92 -18.88 -9.23 10.20
C MET A 92 -20.34 -9.68 10.27
N GLU A 93 -20.86 -9.82 11.47
CA GLU A 93 -22.26 -10.14 11.74
C GLU A 93 -23.00 -8.95 12.38
N THR A 94 -22.25 -8.00 12.93
CA THR A 94 -22.75 -6.84 13.66
C THR A 94 -22.09 -5.54 13.19
N GLU A 95 -22.65 -4.41 13.58
CA GLU A 95 -22.03 -3.09 13.35
C GLU A 95 -20.72 -2.92 14.11
N GLU A 96 -20.57 -3.58 15.25
CA GLU A 96 -19.35 -3.55 16.06
C GLU A 96 -18.18 -4.23 15.33
N ASP A 97 -18.46 -5.33 14.63
CA ASP A 97 -17.49 -6.02 13.78
C ASP A 97 -17.07 -5.14 12.59
N ILE A 98 -18.01 -4.41 12.00
CA ILE A 98 -17.74 -3.43 10.95
C ILE A 98 -16.77 -2.36 11.46
N ASP A 99 -17.04 -1.77 12.61
CA ASP A 99 -16.19 -0.72 13.18
C ASP A 99 -14.78 -1.24 13.49
N SER A 100 -14.68 -2.48 13.97
CA SER A 100 -13.41 -3.15 14.24
C SER A 100 -12.59 -3.33 12.94
N ASN A 101 -13.20 -3.87 11.89
CA ASN A 101 -12.53 -4.07 10.61
C ASN A 101 -12.14 -2.75 9.94
N ILE A 102 -12.96 -1.71 10.03
CA ILE A 102 -12.62 -0.38 9.50
C ILE A 102 -11.44 0.22 10.26
N TYR A 103 -11.38 0.04 11.57
CA TYR A 103 -10.23 0.46 12.36
C TYR A 103 -8.95 -0.26 11.90
N GLU A 104 -9.00 -1.57 11.71
CA GLU A 104 -7.87 -2.36 11.19
C GLU A 104 -7.44 -1.90 9.78
N ILE A 105 -8.38 -1.58 8.91
CA ILE A 105 -8.10 -1.05 7.57
C ILE A 105 -7.39 0.31 7.67
N VAL A 106 -7.89 1.23 8.48
CA VAL A 106 -7.28 2.56 8.67
C VAL A 106 -5.86 2.43 9.24
N ASP A 107 -5.67 1.55 10.23
CA ASP A 107 -4.34 1.27 10.80
C ASP A 107 -3.42 0.62 9.76
N GLY A 108 -3.95 -0.33 9.00
CA GLY A 108 -3.23 -0.99 7.91
C GLY A 108 -2.74 -0.03 6.82
N ILE A 109 -3.55 0.96 6.42
CA ILE A 109 -3.14 2.01 5.48
C ILE A 109 -1.94 2.78 6.01
N LYS A 110 -1.94 3.13 7.30
CA LYS A 110 -0.83 3.85 7.95
C LYS A 110 0.42 2.99 8.06
N ASN A 111 0.27 1.70 8.35
CA ASN A 111 1.38 0.74 8.47
C ASN A 111 1.99 0.39 7.11
N CYS A 112 1.19 0.32 6.05
CA CYS A 112 1.68 0.09 4.69
C CYS A 112 2.68 1.18 4.21
N TYR A 113 2.62 2.37 4.79
CA TYR A 113 3.62 3.42 4.55
C TYR A 113 5.04 3.00 4.97
N ILE A 114 5.17 2.18 5.99
CA ILE A 114 6.46 1.63 6.43
C ILE A 114 7.01 0.69 5.34
N ALA A 115 6.16 -0.15 4.79
CA ALA A 115 6.52 -1.03 3.66
C ALA A 115 6.94 -0.24 2.41
N SER A 116 6.24 0.88 2.11
CA SER A 116 6.63 1.81 1.04
C SER A 116 8.03 2.40 1.23
N ASN A 117 8.41 2.70 2.48
CA ASN A 117 9.77 3.17 2.77
C ASN A 117 10.81 2.06 2.58
N VAL A 118 10.50 0.82 2.91
CA VAL A 118 11.37 -0.34 2.63
C VAL A 118 11.57 -0.46 1.12
N ASN A 119 10.52 -0.35 0.31
CA ASN A 119 10.65 -0.36 -1.15
C ASN A 119 11.52 0.78 -1.68
N LYS A 120 11.44 1.99 -1.11
CA LYS A 120 12.33 3.10 -1.47
C LYS A 120 13.79 2.80 -1.13
N ILE A 121 14.05 2.18 0.02
CA ILE A 121 15.40 1.75 0.42
C ILE A 121 15.92 0.67 -0.53
N LEU A 122 15.09 -0.30 -0.90
CA LEU A 122 15.45 -1.35 -1.86
C LEU A 122 15.76 -0.75 -3.24
N ASN A 123 14.94 0.19 -3.74
CA ASN A 123 15.22 0.90 -4.99
C ASN A 123 16.54 1.67 -4.94
N MET A 124 16.85 2.29 -3.81
CA MET A 124 18.12 3.00 -3.62
C MET A 124 19.29 2.02 -3.63
N ALA A 125 19.18 0.89 -2.94
CA ALA A 125 20.20 -0.17 -2.92
C ALA A 125 20.43 -0.73 -4.32
N GLU A 126 19.38 -0.91 -5.12
CA GLU A 126 19.46 -1.34 -6.52
C GLU A 126 20.25 -0.34 -7.37
N LYS A 127 19.92 0.94 -7.29
CA LYS A 127 20.65 2.02 -7.98
C LYS A 127 22.14 2.03 -7.61
N MET A 128 22.43 1.83 -6.33
CA MET A 128 23.81 1.73 -5.84
C MET A 128 24.54 0.51 -6.41
N ALA A 129 23.87 -0.64 -6.47
CA ALA A 129 24.45 -1.86 -7.06
C ALA A 129 24.80 -1.66 -8.54
N ARG A 130 23.90 -1.04 -9.34
CA ARG A 130 24.19 -0.68 -10.74
C ARG A 130 25.39 0.25 -10.87
N ALA A 131 25.46 1.28 -10.02
CA ALA A 131 26.58 2.21 -10.02
C ALA A 131 27.90 1.51 -9.74
N ILE A 132 27.91 0.47 -8.91
CA ILE A 132 29.09 -0.36 -8.61
C ILE A 132 29.43 -1.26 -9.79
N GLU A 133 28.45 -1.88 -10.44
CA GLU A 133 28.66 -2.70 -11.65
C GLU A 133 29.29 -1.90 -12.79
N ASP A 134 28.87 -0.65 -12.99
CA ASP A 134 29.45 0.23 -14.01
C ASP A 134 30.94 0.52 -13.77
N LEU A 135 31.45 0.26 -12.56
CA LEU A 135 32.86 0.39 -12.20
C LEU A 135 33.65 -0.89 -12.40
N ASP A 136 33.01 -2.01 -12.69
CA ASP A 136 33.70 -3.29 -12.87
C ASP A 136 34.68 -3.22 -14.05
N GLY A 137 35.92 -3.53 -13.77
CA GLY A 137 37.03 -3.45 -14.75
C GLY A 137 37.58 -2.03 -14.99
N TYR A 138 37.15 -1.01 -14.28
CA TYR A 138 37.70 0.34 -14.40
C TYR A 138 39.04 0.48 -13.61
N GLU A 139 40.09 0.89 -14.31
CA GLU A 139 41.42 1.19 -13.72
C GLU A 139 41.58 2.72 -13.61
N GLY A 140 41.54 3.28 -12.39
CA GLY A 140 41.68 4.71 -12.18
C GLY A 140 41.24 5.20 -10.80
N ASP A 141 40.81 6.45 -10.69
CA ASP A 141 40.27 7.00 -9.44
C ASP A 141 38.86 6.45 -9.19
N ASN A 142 38.79 5.31 -8.54
CA ASN A 142 37.52 4.60 -8.25
C ASN A 142 36.57 5.45 -7.43
N LYS A 143 37.07 6.31 -6.53
CA LYS A 143 36.22 7.19 -5.72
C LYS A 143 35.51 8.22 -6.57
N PHE A 144 36.20 8.86 -7.49
CA PHE A 144 35.61 9.84 -8.41
C PHE A 144 34.59 9.17 -9.33
N MET A 145 34.94 8.03 -9.91
CA MET A 145 34.04 7.28 -10.80
C MET A 145 32.80 6.78 -10.08
N LEU A 146 32.93 6.29 -8.83
CA LEU A 146 31.77 5.91 -8.02
C LEU A 146 30.84 7.10 -7.76
N GLN A 147 31.41 8.26 -7.44
CA GLN A 147 30.60 9.46 -7.25
C GLN A 147 29.85 9.88 -8.53
N GLN A 148 30.48 9.77 -9.70
CA GLN A 148 29.82 10.08 -10.97
C GLN A 148 28.72 9.06 -11.28
N ALA A 149 28.96 7.77 -11.04
CA ALA A 149 27.95 6.72 -11.23
C ALA A 149 26.77 6.90 -10.28
N LEU A 150 26.99 7.21 -9.01
CA LEU A 150 25.93 7.47 -8.03
C LEU A 150 25.09 8.68 -8.41
N ARG A 151 25.68 9.74 -8.98
CA ARG A 151 24.93 10.89 -9.53
C ARG A 151 24.13 10.52 -10.76
N HIS A 152 24.70 9.71 -11.64
CA HIS A 152 24.02 9.24 -12.85
C HIS A 152 22.73 8.49 -12.54
N TYR A 153 22.72 7.71 -11.45
CA TYR A 153 21.56 6.96 -10.97
C TYR A 153 20.72 7.71 -9.91
N ASP A 154 20.96 8.99 -9.71
CA ASP A 154 20.22 9.85 -8.74
C ASP A 154 20.27 9.32 -7.29
N VAL A 155 21.40 8.75 -6.88
CA VAL A 155 21.62 8.29 -5.49
C VAL A 155 22.14 9.43 -4.62
N ILE A 156 22.99 10.30 -5.19
CA ILE A 156 23.52 11.51 -4.57
C ILE A 156 23.39 12.71 -5.51
N ASP A 157 23.40 13.95 -4.94
CA ASP A 157 23.38 15.21 -5.68
C ASP A 157 24.68 15.50 -6.47
#